data_58286cba8587e6cdc948255b69b18fcd
#
_entry.id   58286cba8587e6cdc948255b69b18fcd
#
_cell.length_a   1.000
_cell.length_b   1.000
_cell.length_c   1.000
_cell.angle_alpha   90.00
_cell.angle_beta   90.00
_cell.angle_gamma   90.00
#
_symmetry.space_group_name_H-M   'P 1'
#
loop_
_entity.id
_entity.type
_entity.pdbx_description
1 polymer ?
#
loop_
_entity_poly.entity_id
_entity_poly.type
_entity_poly.pdbx_seq_one_letter_code
_entity_poly.pdbx_strand_id
1 'polypeptide(L)'
;MSKKILLTFDYELFLYQSGSLENCILKPVQELLSLFDKLNIKGVFFIDILYLKMLRKDGLKEDENKFCKSIHTLVEKGHQVELHLHPHWLDATYESNKKEWNLSNSDKYRLQSLSPTELEDVFTEGYNLLTDVCKQVDNDYKITAYRAGGLCIQPFDVLQPLLEKFDIKIDSSVATELKSESKAHFYDFTKAPKQAIYNFSTDPTVIDKNGQFIQIPIFSYQKKLINKISGKLFGTSGIGNQKFGDGKAVVPQNNVRSSVFSRFKADFYMYSLDGDYDEGLLLRKMKNEKNDIITII
;
A
#
# COMPACT_ATOMS: atom_id res chain seq x y z
N MET A 1 16.26 -8.49 -22.81
CA MET A 1 16.75 -8.44 -21.43
C MET A 1 15.74 -9.11 -20.52
N SER A 2 16.15 -9.74 -19.42
CA SER A 2 15.22 -10.29 -18.42
C SER A 2 14.62 -9.15 -17.62
N LYS A 3 13.30 -9.14 -17.45
CA LYS A 3 12.63 -8.16 -16.59
C LYS A 3 12.85 -8.48 -15.12
N LYS A 4 13.05 -7.44 -14.32
CA LYS A 4 13.05 -7.53 -12.86
C LYS A 4 11.68 -7.12 -12.33
N ILE A 5 11.15 -7.88 -11.41
CA ILE A 5 9.87 -7.57 -10.77
C ILE A 5 10.13 -7.23 -9.31
N LEU A 6 9.69 -6.05 -8.90
CA LEU A 6 9.69 -5.61 -7.52
C LEU A 6 8.32 -5.90 -6.93
N LEU A 7 8.25 -6.88 -6.04
CA LEU A 7 7.03 -7.25 -5.33
C LEU A 7 6.93 -6.41 -4.07
N THR A 8 5.87 -5.62 -3.96
CA THR A 8 5.59 -4.78 -2.81
C THR A 8 4.25 -5.11 -2.21
N PHE A 9 4.10 -4.98 -0.90
CA PHE A 9 2.90 -5.36 -0.17
C PHE A 9 2.58 -4.28 0.85
N ASP A 10 1.33 -3.81 0.83
CA ASP A 10 0.80 -2.99 1.91
C ASP A 10 0.34 -3.95 3.03
N TYR A 11 1.04 -3.86 4.16
CA TYR A 11 0.84 -4.73 5.31
C TYR A 11 -0.11 -4.05 6.27
N GLU A 12 -1.40 -4.12 5.94
CA GLU A 12 -2.47 -3.38 6.60
C GLU A 12 -3.75 -4.19 6.76
N LEU A 13 -4.63 -3.78 7.65
CA LEU A 13 -5.96 -4.34 7.81
C LEU A 13 -6.96 -3.58 6.92
N PHE A 14 -8.13 -4.20 6.68
CA PHE A 14 -9.15 -3.57 5.87
C PHE A 14 -9.66 -2.28 6.51
N LEU A 15 -9.80 -1.23 5.72
CA LEU A 15 -10.47 0.00 6.09
C LEU A 15 -11.98 -0.26 6.20
N TYR A 16 -12.61 0.08 7.30
CA TYR A 16 -14.01 -0.05 7.70
C TYR A 16 -14.24 -1.13 8.77
N GLN A 17 -14.35 -2.39 8.42
CA GLN A 17 -14.30 -3.53 9.36
C GLN A 17 -12.95 -4.20 9.13
N SER A 18 -12.06 -4.05 10.10
CA SER A 18 -10.67 -4.45 9.92
C SER A 18 -10.48 -5.95 9.65
N GLY A 19 -11.41 -6.74 10.13
CA GLY A 19 -11.18 -8.17 10.29
C GLY A 19 -10.13 -8.46 11.37
N SER A 20 -9.77 -9.72 11.50
CA SER A 20 -8.80 -10.18 12.50
C SER A 20 -7.36 -10.10 11.98
N LEU A 21 -6.42 -9.79 12.87
CA LEU A 21 -4.99 -9.87 12.60
C LEU A 21 -4.61 -11.24 12.01
N GLU A 22 -5.16 -12.31 12.58
CA GLU A 22 -4.87 -13.68 12.19
C GLU A 22 -5.21 -13.97 10.72
N ASN A 23 -6.43 -13.61 10.29
CA ASN A 23 -6.93 -13.98 8.98
C ASN A 23 -6.58 -12.96 7.89
N CYS A 24 -6.38 -11.68 8.26
CA CYS A 24 -6.10 -10.62 7.29
C CYS A 24 -4.60 -10.41 7.05
N ILE A 25 -3.75 -10.75 8.04
CA ILE A 25 -2.31 -10.49 7.96
C ILE A 25 -1.50 -11.77 8.17
N LEU A 26 -1.61 -12.43 9.35
CA LEU A 26 -0.65 -13.46 9.73
C LEU A 26 -0.68 -14.68 8.80
N LYS A 27 -1.87 -15.24 8.53
CA LYS A 27 -2.02 -16.41 7.63
C LYS A 27 -1.61 -16.11 6.19
N PRO A 28 -2.09 -15.00 5.55
CA PRO A 28 -1.67 -14.67 4.20
C PRO A 28 -0.16 -14.51 4.08
N VAL A 29 0.45 -13.79 5.03
CA VAL A 29 1.90 -13.56 5.03
C VAL A 29 2.67 -14.87 5.24
N GLN A 30 2.23 -15.74 6.13
CA GLN A 30 2.87 -17.04 6.35
C GLN A 30 2.88 -17.90 5.07
N GLU A 31 1.79 -17.95 4.32
CA GLU A 31 1.74 -18.67 3.04
C GLU A 31 2.62 -18.00 1.99
N LEU A 32 2.58 -16.66 1.91
CA LEU A 32 3.43 -15.88 1.02
C LEU A 32 4.91 -16.15 1.28
N LEU A 33 5.35 -16.10 2.54
CA LEU A 33 6.72 -16.36 2.93
C LEU A 33 7.14 -17.80 2.63
N SER A 34 6.26 -18.78 2.82
CA SER A 34 6.52 -20.17 2.42
C SER A 34 6.77 -20.30 0.92
N LEU A 35 6.04 -19.54 0.10
CA LEU A 35 6.26 -19.50 -1.35
C LEU A 35 7.57 -18.80 -1.69
N PHE A 36 7.87 -17.68 -1.04
CA PHE A 36 9.09 -16.91 -1.25
C PHE A 36 10.35 -17.70 -0.89
N ASP A 37 10.32 -18.45 0.20
CA ASP A 37 11.41 -19.34 0.58
C ASP A 37 11.65 -20.42 -0.50
N LYS A 38 10.59 -21.05 -1.02
CA LYS A 38 10.70 -22.06 -2.09
C LYS A 38 11.27 -21.49 -3.38
N LEU A 39 10.94 -20.24 -3.71
CA LEU A 39 11.36 -19.58 -4.94
C LEU A 39 12.65 -18.76 -4.78
N ASN A 40 13.18 -18.67 -3.56
CA ASN A 40 14.33 -17.84 -3.21
C ASN A 40 14.18 -16.38 -3.67
N ILE A 41 13.02 -15.78 -3.38
CA ILE A 41 12.72 -14.38 -3.70
C ILE A 41 12.45 -13.58 -2.44
N LYS A 42 12.62 -12.26 -2.55
CA LYS A 42 12.36 -11.31 -1.48
C LYS A 42 11.33 -10.28 -1.93
N GLY A 43 10.60 -9.71 -0.98
CA GLY A 43 9.63 -8.64 -1.20
C GLY A 43 9.89 -7.44 -0.31
N VAL A 44 9.18 -6.36 -0.58
CA VAL A 44 9.15 -5.14 0.23
C VAL A 44 7.78 -5.05 0.89
N PHE A 45 7.77 -4.88 2.21
CA PHE A 45 6.55 -4.79 3.00
C PHE A 45 6.42 -3.40 3.61
N PHE A 46 5.40 -2.67 3.24
CA PHE A 46 5.07 -1.36 3.78
C PHE A 46 4.11 -1.54 4.96
N ILE A 47 4.62 -1.39 6.17
CA ILE A 47 3.91 -1.74 7.40
C ILE A 47 3.08 -0.57 7.91
N ASP A 48 1.76 -0.74 7.99
CA ASP A 48 0.88 0.20 8.70
C ASP A 48 1.07 0.09 10.23
N ILE A 49 2.12 0.76 10.68
CA ILE A 49 2.63 0.60 12.05
C ILE A 49 1.72 1.29 13.10
N LEU A 50 0.83 2.20 12.70
CA LEU A 50 -0.10 2.82 13.65
C LEU A 50 -1.07 1.80 14.27
N TYR A 51 -1.28 0.67 13.60
CA TYR A 51 -1.98 -0.47 14.20
C TYR A 51 -1.29 -0.93 15.50
N LEU A 52 0.04 -1.01 15.54
CA LEU A 52 0.77 -1.38 16.78
C LEU A 52 0.52 -0.39 17.91
N LYS A 53 0.48 0.92 17.61
CA LYS A 53 0.13 1.94 18.60
C LYS A 53 -1.23 1.63 19.23
N MET A 54 -2.21 1.25 18.42
CA MET A 54 -3.57 0.97 18.90
C MET A 54 -3.64 -0.33 19.72
N LEU A 55 -2.92 -1.36 19.30
CA LEU A 55 -2.80 -2.60 20.11
C LEU A 55 -2.26 -2.30 21.51
N ARG A 56 -1.23 -1.46 21.59
CA ARG A 56 -0.64 -1.02 22.87
C ARG A 56 -1.59 -0.21 23.72
N LYS A 57 -2.28 0.77 23.11
CA LYS A 57 -3.25 1.64 23.76
C LYS A 57 -4.39 0.85 24.42
N ASP A 58 -4.90 -0.17 23.73
CA ASP A 58 -6.02 -0.98 24.21
C ASP A 58 -5.58 -2.24 24.98
N GLY A 59 -4.28 -2.39 25.23
CA GLY A 59 -3.73 -3.48 26.04
C GLY A 59 -3.84 -4.87 25.41
N LEU A 60 -3.93 -4.96 24.08
CA LEU A 60 -4.08 -6.20 23.31
C LEU A 60 -2.73 -6.90 23.13
N LYS A 61 -2.13 -7.34 24.25
CA LYS A 61 -0.74 -7.86 24.32
C LYS A 61 -0.51 -9.11 23.45
N GLU A 62 -1.49 -9.97 23.31
CA GLU A 62 -1.34 -11.16 22.48
C GLU A 62 -1.18 -10.79 21.00
N ASP A 63 -2.04 -9.89 20.50
CA ASP A 63 -1.99 -9.43 19.11
C ASP A 63 -0.76 -8.53 18.87
N GLU A 64 -0.38 -7.69 19.84
CA GLU A 64 0.88 -6.93 19.82
C GLU A 64 2.08 -7.85 19.58
N ASN A 65 2.20 -8.90 20.38
CA ASN A 65 3.31 -9.85 20.29
C ASN A 65 3.31 -10.60 18.93
N LYS A 66 2.15 -11.02 18.46
CA LYS A 66 2.02 -11.69 17.16
C LYS A 66 2.39 -10.76 16.01
N PHE A 67 1.93 -9.52 16.05
CA PHE A 67 2.23 -8.52 15.02
C PHE A 67 3.73 -8.19 14.99
N CYS A 68 4.35 -7.89 16.13
CA CYS A 68 5.79 -7.65 16.20
C CYS A 68 6.59 -8.88 15.73
N LYS A 69 6.24 -10.09 16.17
CA LYS A 69 6.90 -11.32 15.74
C LYS A 69 6.81 -11.54 14.22
N SER A 70 5.70 -11.18 13.63
CA SER A 70 5.53 -11.26 12.19
C SER A 70 6.48 -10.31 11.45
N ILE A 71 6.64 -9.06 11.92
CA ILE A 71 7.62 -8.10 11.38
C ILE A 71 9.04 -8.61 11.58
N HIS A 72 9.37 -9.15 12.76
CA HIS A 72 10.69 -9.76 13.01
C HIS A 72 11.00 -10.86 11.99
N THR A 73 10.02 -11.73 11.71
CA THR A 73 10.18 -12.79 10.71
C THR A 73 10.48 -12.24 9.31
N LEU A 74 9.87 -11.11 8.92
CA LEU A 74 10.19 -10.46 7.64
C LEU A 74 11.65 -10.02 7.60
N VAL A 75 12.13 -9.34 8.65
CA VAL A 75 13.52 -8.87 8.74
C VAL A 75 14.50 -10.05 8.79
N GLU A 76 14.27 -11.05 9.64
CA GLU A 76 15.10 -12.27 9.77
C GLU A 76 15.26 -12.99 8.44
N LYS A 77 14.19 -13.04 7.65
CA LYS A 77 14.20 -13.67 6.32
C LYS A 77 14.82 -12.78 5.23
N GLY A 78 15.26 -11.57 5.57
CA GLY A 78 15.88 -10.63 4.63
C GLY A 78 14.90 -10.00 3.62
N HIS A 79 13.63 -9.90 4.00
CA HIS A 79 12.68 -9.02 3.30
C HIS A 79 12.91 -7.58 3.74
N GLN A 80 12.56 -6.63 2.86
CA GLN A 80 12.62 -5.22 3.19
C GLN A 80 11.32 -4.81 3.89
N VAL A 81 11.44 -4.13 5.03
CA VAL A 81 10.34 -3.59 5.83
C VAL A 81 10.42 -2.08 5.80
N GLU A 82 9.36 -1.41 5.36
CA GLU A 82 9.32 0.02 5.12
C GLU A 82 8.06 0.67 5.71
N LEU A 83 8.07 2.00 5.80
CA LEU A 83 7.05 2.76 6.51
C LEU A 83 5.78 2.96 5.68
N HIS A 84 4.64 2.64 6.30
CA HIS A 84 3.29 2.94 5.84
C HIS A 84 2.47 3.52 6.99
N LEU A 85 1.65 4.53 6.73
CA LEU A 85 0.90 5.20 7.78
C LEU A 85 -0.53 5.51 7.33
N HIS A 86 -1.49 5.05 8.13
CA HIS A 86 -2.88 5.41 8.00
C HIS A 86 -3.37 6.14 9.26
N PRO A 87 -3.49 7.48 9.25
CA PRO A 87 -3.87 8.24 10.45
C PRO A 87 -5.32 7.99 10.91
N HIS A 88 -6.14 7.29 10.13
CA HIS A 88 -7.48 6.87 10.56
C HIS A 88 -7.44 5.96 11.82
N TRP A 89 -6.31 5.33 12.11
CA TRP A 89 -6.10 4.59 13.35
C TRP A 89 -6.27 5.45 14.61
N LEU A 90 -6.05 6.77 14.53
CA LEU A 90 -6.21 7.68 15.68
C LEU A 90 -7.64 7.70 16.21
N ASP A 91 -8.61 7.46 15.35
CA ASP A 91 -10.05 7.46 15.67
C ASP A 91 -10.63 6.03 15.69
N ALA A 92 -9.80 5.00 15.59
CA ALA A 92 -10.21 3.61 15.61
C ALA A 92 -10.74 3.19 17.00
N THR A 93 -11.73 2.32 17.01
CA THR A 93 -12.28 1.73 18.23
C THR A 93 -12.29 0.20 18.14
N TYR A 94 -11.81 -0.46 19.19
CA TYR A 94 -11.80 -1.92 19.25
C TYR A 94 -13.14 -2.49 19.74
N GLU A 95 -13.72 -3.39 18.97
CA GLU A 95 -14.96 -4.10 19.31
C GLU A 95 -14.62 -5.49 19.88
N SER A 96 -14.47 -5.59 21.20
CA SER A 96 -13.99 -6.80 21.89
C SER A 96 -14.85 -8.04 21.64
N ASN A 97 -16.16 -7.87 21.46
CA ASN A 97 -17.11 -8.96 21.16
C ASN A 97 -16.93 -9.57 19.77
N LYS A 98 -16.39 -8.79 18.83
CA LYS A 98 -16.10 -9.22 17.45
C LYS A 98 -14.61 -9.49 17.22
N LYS A 99 -13.76 -9.02 18.12
CA LYS A 99 -12.29 -9.04 17.99
C LYS A 99 -11.79 -8.33 16.72
N GLU A 100 -12.41 -7.22 16.38
CA GLU A 100 -12.06 -6.42 15.21
C GLU A 100 -12.09 -4.91 15.55
N TRP A 101 -11.46 -4.12 14.68
CA TRP A 101 -11.45 -2.66 14.78
C TRP A 101 -12.51 -2.06 13.88
N ASN A 102 -13.20 -1.06 14.40
CA ASN A 102 -14.07 -0.20 13.61
C ASN A 102 -13.24 0.99 13.11
N LEU A 103 -13.05 1.04 11.80
CA LEU A 103 -12.31 2.06 11.06
C LEU A 103 -13.24 2.86 10.14
N SER A 104 -14.51 3.00 10.52
CA SER A 104 -15.52 3.66 9.69
C SER A 104 -15.35 5.17 9.59
N ASN A 105 -14.62 5.81 10.53
CA ASN A 105 -14.30 7.22 10.45
C ASN A 105 -13.12 7.45 9.49
N SER A 106 -13.40 8.10 8.37
CA SER A 106 -12.41 8.42 7.33
C SER A 106 -11.99 9.90 7.31
N ASP A 107 -12.36 10.69 8.34
CA ASP A 107 -12.01 12.13 8.37
C ASP A 107 -10.49 12.34 8.43
N LYS A 108 -9.77 11.43 9.10
CA LYS A 108 -8.31 11.41 9.17
C LYS A 108 -7.70 10.32 8.26
N TYR A 109 -8.22 10.16 7.05
CA TYR A 109 -7.74 9.09 6.16
C TYR A 109 -6.31 9.30 5.66
N ARG A 110 -5.94 10.53 5.35
CA ARG A 110 -4.62 10.91 4.84
C ARG A 110 -3.88 11.81 5.82
N LEU A 111 -2.56 11.72 5.83
CA LEU A 111 -1.73 12.53 6.73
C LEU A 111 -1.95 14.05 6.56
N GLN A 112 -2.21 14.50 5.34
CA GLN A 112 -2.50 15.91 5.02
C GLN A 112 -3.82 16.42 5.63
N SER A 113 -4.66 15.56 6.23
CA SER A 113 -5.85 15.98 6.97
C SER A 113 -5.56 16.36 8.43
N LEU A 114 -4.37 16.06 8.92
CA LEU A 114 -3.93 16.38 10.26
C LEU A 114 -3.43 17.83 10.35
N SER A 115 -3.51 18.41 11.56
CA SER A 115 -2.78 19.65 11.83
C SER A 115 -1.27 19.42 11.74
N PRO A 116 -0.44 20.47 11.50
CA PRO A 116 1.00 20.30 11.39
C PRO A 116 1.65 19.59 12.59
N THR A 117 1.18 19.90 13.80
CA THR A 117 1.68 19.27 15.03
C THR A 117 1.27 17.79 15.11
N GLU A 118 -0.01 17.48 14.87
CA GLU A 118 -0.48 16.09 14.85
C GLU A 118 0.24 15.26 13.78
N LEU A 119 0.49 15.86 12.61
CA LEU A 119 1.22 15.21 11.53
C LEU A 119 2.63 14.86 11.94
N GLU A 120 3.37 15.82 12.53
CA GLU A 120 4.74 15.58 13.00
C GLU A 120 4.79 14.50 14.09
N ASP A 121 3.87 14.57 15.06
CA ASP A 121 3.77 13.60 16.15
C ASP A 121 3.49 12.19 15.62
N VAL A 122 2.48 12.06 14.76
CA VAL A 122 2.07 10.75 14.19
C VAL A 122 3.16 10.14 13.32
N PHE A 123 3.79 10.94 12.47
CA PHE A 123 4.87 10.46 11.60
C PHE A 123 6.09 10.05 12.42
N THR A 124 6.49 10.89 13.39
CA THR A 124 7.63 10.60 14.28
C THR A 124 7.38 9.33 15.10
N GLU A 125 6.21 9.19 15.67
CA GLU A 125 5.84 8.01 16.44
C GLU A 125 5.84 6.75 15.56
N GLY A 126 5.22 6.80 14.38
CA GLY A 126 5.18 5.67 13.45
C GLY A 126 6.59 5.26 13.01
N TYR A 127 7.43 6.21 12.64
CA TYR A 127 8.82 5.93 12.27
C TYR A 127 9.60 5.26 13.42
N ASN A 128 9.49 5.81 14.63
CA ASN A 128 10.18 5.26 15.80
C ASN A 128 9.66 3.86 16.15
N LEU A 129 8.35 3.65 16.17
CA LEU A 129 7.76 2.34 16.45
C LEU A 129 8.26 1.27 15.48
N LEU A 130 8.26 1.54 14.17
CA LEU A 130 8.72 0.57 13.18
C LEU A 130 10.22 0.33 13.30
N THR A 131 11.00 1.39 13.47
CA THR A 131 12.45 1.30 13.67
C THR A 131 12.79 0.47 14.89
N ASP A 132 12.12 0.69 16.02
CA ASP A 132 12.35 -0.04 17.25
C ASP A 132 12.02 -1.54 17.10
N VAL A 133 10.94 -1.87 16.41
CA VAL A 133 10.57 -3.26 16.13
C VAL A 133 11.63 -3.93 15.24
N CYS A 134 12.04 -3.29 14.16
CA CYS A 134 13.04 -3.87 13.25
C CYS A 134 14.42 -4.01 13.91
N LYS A 135 14.82 -3.05 14.74
CA LYS A 135 16.11 -3.07 15.46
C LYS A 135 16.21 -4.14 16.55
N GLN A 136 15.11 -4.73 16.97
CA GLN A 136 15.17 -5.92 17.84
C GLN A 136 15.75 -7.15 17.11
N VAL A 137 15.77 -7.14 15.79
CA VAL A 137 16.33 -8.20 14.94
C VAL A 137 17.67 -7.80 14.34
N ASP A 138 17.74 -6.59 13.77
CA ASP A 138 18.93 -6.02 13.15
C ASP A 138 19.18 -4.62 13.70
N ASN A 139 20.20 -4.47 14.56
CA ASN A 139 20.52 -3.20 15.21
C ASN A 139 20.82 -2.05 14.21
N ASP A 140 21.28 -2.38 13.01
CA ASP A 140 21.64 -1.42 11.97
C ASP A 140 20.48 -1.17 10.97
N TYR A 141 19.29 -1.76 11.23
CA TYR A 141 18.14 -1.61 10.34
C TYR A 141 17.77 -0.15 10.13
N LYS A 142 17.51 0.19 8.87
CA LYS A 142 17.11 1.54 8.45
C LYS A 142 15.86 1.48 7.61
N ILE A 143 14.88 2.30 7.99
CA ILE A 143 13.73 2.60 7.14
C ILE A 143 14.20 3.59 6.08
N THR A 144 14.08 3.24 4.82
CA THR A 144 14.60 4.03 3.68
C THR A 144 13.52 4.46 2.70
N ALA A 145 12.35 3.82 2.77
CA ALA A 145 11.24 4.11 1.88
C ALA A 145 9.94 4.37 2.66
N TYR A 146 9.05 5.07 1.98
CA TYR A 146 7.72 5.40 2.45
C TYR A 146 6.68 5.11 1.37
N ARG A 147 5.53 4.63 1.79
CA ARG A 147 4.32 4.59 0.98
C ARG A 147 3.18 5.24 1.74
N ALA A 148 2.55 6.24 1.14
CA ALA A 148 1.45 6.96 1.75
C ALA A 148 0.19 6.10 1.82
N GLY A 149 -0.51 6.16 2.95
CA GLY A 149 -1.80 5.50 3.12
C GLY A 149 -2.78 5.91 2.02
N GLY A 150 -3.38 4.90 1.36
CA GLY A 150 -4.24 5.10 0.21
C GLY A 150 -3.57 5.84 -0.95
N LEU A 151 -2.25 5.76 -1.08
CA LEU A 151 -1.43 6.45 -2.08
C LEU A 151 -1.50 7.99 -2.01
N CYS A 152 -2.00 8.56 -0.91
CA CYS A 152 -2.24 10.00 -0.75
C CYS A 152 -0.94 10.76 -0.44
N ILE A 153 0.03 10.76 -1.35
CA ILE A 153 1.30 11.48 -1.20
C ILE A 153 1.19 12.97 -1.51
N GLN A 154 0.14 13.40 -2.19
CA GLN A 154 -0.06 14.79 -2.60
C GLN A 154 -0.97 15.57 -1.63
N PRO A 155 -0.68 16.87 -1.36
CA PRO A 155 0.52 17.59 -1.80
C PRO A 155 1.78 17.10 -1.05
N PHE A 156 2.91 17.01 -1.76
CA PHE A 156 4.14 16.43 -1.24
C PHE A 156 4.86 17.35 -0.24
N ASP A 157 4.77 18.65 -0.42
CA ASP A 157 5.40 19.67 0.42
C ASP A 157 5.01 19.54 1.90
N VAL A 158 3.84 18.99 2.19
CA VAL A 158 3.37 18.70 3.55
C VAL A 158 4.20 17.59 4.22
N LEU A 159 4.62 16.59 3.45
CA LEU A 159 5.36 15.42 3.95
C LEU A 159 6.86 15.53 3.76
N GLN A 160 7.32 16.35 2.81
CA GLN A 160 8.73 16.51 2.48
C GLN A 160 9.62 16.77 3.70
N PRO A 161 9.31 17.73 4.62
CA PRO A 161 10.16 17.99 5.77
C PRO A 161 10.33 16.79 6.70
N LEU A 162 9.31 15.94 6.80
CA LEU A 162 9.35 14.72 7.63
C LEU A 162 10.22 13.65 6.98
N LEU A 163 10.08 13.45 5.67
CA LEU A 163 10.92 12.51 4.93
C LEU A 163 12.40 12.92 5.01
N GLU A 164 12.69 14.22 4.91
CA GLU A 164 14.04 14.76 5.09
C GLU A 164 14.56 14.56 6.51
N LYS A 165 13.75 14.86 7.54
CA LYS A 165 14.09 14.70 8.96
C LYS A 165 14.53 13.27 9.30
N PHE A 166 13.87 12.27 8.72
CA PHE A 166 14.12 10.86 8.97
C PHE A 166 15.00 10.18 7.91
N ASP A 167 15.59 10.95 7.00
CA ASP A 167 16.45 10.46 5.90
C ASP A 167 15.77 9.39 5.03
N ILE A 168 14.45 9.46 4.87
CA ILE A 168 13.68 8.62 3.97
C ILE A 168 13.78 9.22 2.57
N LYS A 169 14.42 8.53 1.65
CA LYS A 169 14.69 9.04 0.30
C LYS A 169 13.80 8.45 -0.78
N ILE A 170 13.15 7.33 -0.51
CA ILE A 170 12.38 6.60 -1.52
C ILE A 170 10.88 6.78 -1.23
N ASP A 171 10.14 7.23 -2.23
CA ASP A 171 8.68 7.17 -2.25
C ASP A 171 8.20 6.07 -3.21
N SER A 172 7.19 5.32 -2.80
CA SER A 172 6.52 4.32 -3.64
C SER A 172 4.99 4.47 -3.61
N SER A 173 4.51 5.71 -3.57
CA SER A 173 3.08 6.02 -3.49
C SER A 173 2.44 6.31 -4.84
N VAL A 174 3.23 6.66 -5.86
CA VAL A 174 2.69 7.00 -7.18
C VAL A 174 2.25 5.74 -7.92
N ALA A 175 0.97 5.69 -8.32
CA ALA A 175 0.46 4.68 -9.25
C ALA A 175 0.16 5.34 -10.59
N THR A 176 0.97 5.06 -11.60
CA THR A 176 0.94 5.79 -12.88
C THR A 176 -0.46 5.77 -13.51
N GLU A 177 -0.87 6.91 -14.13
CA GLU A 177 -2.17 7.10 -14.80
C GLU A 177 -3.40 7.07 -13.89
N LEU A 178 -3.26 6.80 -12.58
CA LEU A 178 -4.39 6.78 -11.67
C LEU A 178 -4.70 8.17 -11.13
N LYS A 179 -6.00 8.36 -10.84
CA LYS A 179 -6.51 9.55 -10.16
C LYS A 179 -7.63 9.15 -9.22
N SER A 180 -7.62 9.68 -8.02
CA SER A 180 -8.74 9.62 -7.10
C SER A 180 -8.99 10.98 -6.49
N GLU A 181 -10.26 11.35 -6.36
CA GLU A 181 -10.67 12.64 -5.79
C GLU A 181 -11.94 12.44 -4.98
N SER A 182 -11.81 12.48 -3.68
CA SER A 182 -12.90 12.43 -2.72
C SER A 182 -12.52 13.23 -1.47
N LYS A 183 -13.42 13.39 -0.52
CA LYS A 183 -13.12 14.06 0.76
C LYS A 183 -11.94 13.39 1.49
N ALA A 184 -11.92 12.06 1.51
CA ALA A 184 -10.92 11.28 2.23
C ALA A 184 -9.67 10.98 1.40
N HIS A 185 -9.83 10.79 0.11
CA HIS A 185 -8.83 10.19 -0.76
C HIS A 185 -8.52 11.11 -1.93
N PHE A 186 -7.28 11.59 -2.03
CA PHE A 186 -6.88 12.54 -3.05
C PHE A 186 -5.49 12.22 -3.59
N TYR A 187 -5.39 11.99 -4.89
CA TYR A 187 -4.18 12.03 -5.69
C TYR A 187 -4.51 12.19 -7.18
N ASP A 188 -3.59 12.76 -7.94
CA ASP A 188 -3.65 12.84 -9.40
C ASP A 188 -2.30 12.48 -10.01
N PHE A 189 -2.15 11.25 -10.46
CA PHE A 189 -0.94 10.70 -11.07
C PHE A 189 -1.06 10.55 -12.57
N THR A 190 -2.04 11.21 -13.19
CA THR A 190 -2.27 11.11 -14.65
C THR A 190 -1.12 11.67 -15.47
N LYS A 191 -0.29 12.52 -14.87
CA LYS A 191 0.91 13.11 -15.49
C LYS A 191 2.21 12.47 -15.01
N ALA A 192 2.15 11.48 -14.13
CA ALA A 192 3.35 10.86 -13.59
C ALA A 192 4.16 10.17 -14.70
N PRO A 193 5.50 10.26 -14.62
CA PRO A 193 6.38 9.60 -15.58
C PRO A 193 6.21 8.10 -15.59
N LYS A 194 6.24 7.48 -16.78
CA LYS A 194 6.19 6.03 -16.94
C LYS A 194 7.59 5.41 -16.92
N GLN A 195 8.41 5.85 -15.98
CA GLN A 195 9.75 5.32 -15.73
C GLN A 195 9.74 4.46 -14.48
N ALA A 196 10.52 3.40 -14.48
CA ALA A 196 10.58 2.47 -13.35
C ALA A 196 11.15 3.12 -12.07
N ILE A 197 12.10 4.03 -12.24
CA ILE A 197 12.77 4.76 -11.17
C ILE A 197 13.15 6.12 -11.71
N TYR A 198 12.90 7.18 -10.94
CA TYR A 198 13.37 8.52 -11.29
C TYR A 198 13.54 9.39 -10.04
N ASN A 199 14.39 10.41 -10.17
CA ASN A 199 14.56 11.39 -9.11
C ASN A 199 13.52 12.51 -9.24
N PHE A 200 13.14 13.05 -8.08
CA PHE A 200 12.28 14.23 -7.98
C PHE A 200 12.66 15.10 -6.76
N SER A 201 12.21 16.35 -6.73
CA SER A 201 12.45 17.27 -5.62
C SER A 201 11.20 17.54 -4.80
N THR A 202 10.23 18.24 -5.36
CA THR A 202 9.05 18.75 -4.64
C THR A 202 7.72 18.17 -5.13
N ASP A 203 7.73 17.50 -6.28
CA ASP A 203 6.54 16.86 -6.85
C ASP A 203 6.90 15.46 -7.35
N PRO A 204 6.37 14.39 -6.73
CA PRO A 204 6.67 13.01 -7.11
C PRO A 204 6.15 12.63 -8.51
N THR A 205 5.40 13.51 -9.17
CA THR A 205 4.95 13.32 -10.56
C THR A 205 5.82 14.05 -11.59
N VAL A 206 6.91 14.70 -11.16
CA VAL A 206 7.79 15.49 -12.03
C VAL A 206 9.25 15.03 -11.87
N ILE A 207 9.89 14.65 -12.98
CA ILE A 207 11.30 14.27 -12.97
C ILE A 207 12.16 15.50 -12.69
N ASP A 208 13.03 15.39 -11.70
CA ASP A 208 14.16 16.28 -11.47
C ASP A 208 15.43 15.43 -11.30
N LYS A 209 16.33 15.50 -12.27
CA LYS A 209 17.57 14.68 -12.27
C LYS A 209 18.47 14.98 -11.07
N ASN A 210 18.37 16.17 -10.50
CA ASN A 210 19.13 16.59 -9.32
C ASN A 210 18.30 16.47 -8.03
N GLY A 211 17.08 15.93 -8.13
CA GLY A 211 16.17 15.75 -7.00
C GLY A 211 16.77 14.80 -5.96
N GLN A 212 16.50 15.11 -4.71
CA GLN A 212 17.01 14.36 -3.56
C GLN A 212 16.18 13.12 -3.21
N PHE A 213 14.97 13.03 -3.74
CA PHE A 213 14.09 11.88 -3.54
C PHE A 213 14.09 10.98 -4.78
N ILE A 214 13.79 9.72 -4.57
CA ILE A 214 13.67 8.69 -5.59
C ILE A 214 12.21 8.21 -5.60
N GLN A 215 11.58 8.28 -6.77
CA GLN A 215 10.27 7.68 -6.99
C GLN A 215 10.43 6.28 -7.59
N ILE A 216 9.76 5.30 -6.96
CA ILE A 216 9.58 3.94 -7.49
C ILE A 216 8.07 3.71 -7.67
N PRO A 217 7.50 4.09 -8.82
CA PRO A 217 6.06 4.05 -9.00
C PRO A 217 5.53 2.61 -9.15
N ILE A 218 4.33 2.40 -8.67
CA ILE A 218 3.52 1.22 -8.97
C ILE A 218 3.05 1.36 -10.41
N PHE A 219 3.26 0.32 -11.20
CA PHE A 219 2.83 0.35 -12.59
C PHE A 219 1.32 0.13 -12.71
N SER A 220 0.75 0.70 -13.76
CA SER A 220 -0.64 0.50 -14.13
C SER A 220 -0.78 0.06 -15.58
N TYR A 221 -1.89 -0.55 -15.89
CA TYR A 221 -2.25 -0.92 -17.26
C TYR A 221 -3.68 -0.53 -17.60
N GLN A 222 -3.91 -0.26 -18.86
CA GLN A 222 -5.23 0.05 -19.36
C GLN A 222 -5.99 -1.23 -19.72
N LYS A 223 -7.17 -1.41 -19.12
CA LYS A 223 -8.09 -2.50 -19.46
C LYS A 223 -9.08 -1.98 -20.50
N LYS A 224 -8.98 -2.47 -21.74
CA LYS A 224 -9.89 -2.08 -22.82
C LYS A 224 -11.30 -2.66 -22.59
N LEU A 225 -12.33 -1.99 -23.11
CA LEU A 225 -13.73 -2.41 -22.99
C LEU A 225 -13.97 -3.85 -23.48
N ILE A 226 -13.29 -4.25 -24.55
CA ILE A 226 -13.36 -5.62 -25.10
C ILE A 226 -12.96 -6.66 -24.05
N ASN A 227 -11.94 -6.39 -23.22
CA ASN A 227 -11.51 -7.30 -22.17
C ASN A 227 -12.51 -7.37 -20.99
N LYS A 228 -13.29 -6.30 -20.77
CA LYS A 228 -14.40 -6.30 -19.79
C LYS A 228 -15.56 -7.19 -20.25
N ILE A 229 -15.83 -7.20 -21.54
CA ILE A 229 -16.93 -8.00 -22.14
C ILE A 229 -16.53 -9.47 -22.21
N SER A 230 -15.31 -9.78 -22.63
CA SER A 230 -14.82 -11.17 -22.70
C SER A 230 -14.77 -11.83 -21.32
N GLY A 231 -14.34 -11.13 -20.28
CA GLY A 231 -14.35 -11.63 -18.89
C GLY A 231 -15.74 -11.99 -18.38
N LYS A 232 -16.78 -11.24 -18.81
CA LYS A 232 -18.18 -11.54 -18.47
C LYS A 232 -18.78 -12.70 -19.28
N LEU A 233 -18.35 -12.87 -20.55
CA LEU A 233 -18.89 -13.88 -21.44
C LEU A 233 -18.21 -15.24 -21.30
N PHE A 234 -16.94 -15.28 -20.94
CA PHE A 234 -16.16 -16.50 -20.86
C PHE A 234 -15.86 -16.95 -19.42
N GLY A 235 -16.55 -16.37 -18.44
CA GLY A 235 -16.60 -16.91 -17.10
C GLY A 235 -15.26 -17.04 -16.38
N THR A 236 -14.26 -16.24 -16.75
CA THR A 236 -13.18 -15.94 -15.84
C THR A 236 -13.70 -14.94 -14.80
N SER A 237 -14.74 -15.38 -14.06
CA SER A 237 -14.95 -14.84 -12.73
C SER A 237 -13.64 -15.10 -12.02
N GLY A 238 -12.86 -14.08 -11.78
CA GLY A 238 -11.87 -14.11 -10.75
C GLY A 238 -12.63 -14.52 -9.50
N ILE A 239 -12.74 -15.81 -9.31
CA ILE A 239 -13.08 -16.36 -8.03
C ILE A 239 -11.82 -16.03 -7.23
N GLY A 240 -11.78 -14.82 -6.72
CA GLY A 240 -11.09 -14.59 -5.49
C GLY A 240 -11.75 -15.56 -4.53
N ASN A 241 -11.29 -16.79 -4.50
CA ASN A 241 -11.43 -17.60 -3.35
C ASN A 241 -10.80 -16.73 -2.26
N GLN A 242 -11.63 -16.00 -1.51
CA GLN A 242 -11.20 -15.33 -0.30
C GLN A 242 -10.78 -16.44 0.68
N LYS A 243 -9.62 -17.02 0.39
CA LYS A 243 -8.99 -17.98 1.28
C LYS A 243 -8.59 -17.30 2.59
N PHE A 244 -8.36 -15.99 2.50
CA PHE A 244 -7.91 -15.13 3.58
C PHE A 244 -8.76 -13.87 3.64
N GLY A 245 -8.76 -13.26 4.84
CA GLY A 245 -9.44 -12.02 5.11
C GLY A 245 -10.90 -12.24 5.56
N ASP A 246 -11.19 -11.75 6.73
CA ASP A 246 -12.53 -11.71 7.33
C ASP A 246 -13.00 -10.26 7.54
N GLY A 247 -12.20 -9.29 7.09
CA GLY A 247 -12.56 -7.88 7.09
C GLY A 247 -13.42 -7.47 5.90
N LYS A 248 -13.86 -6.21 5.93
CA LYS A 248 -14.63 -5.59 4.83
C LYS A 248 -14.08 -4.21 4.53
N ALA A 249 -13.60 -4.04 3.31
CA ALA A 249 -13.23 -2.72 2.82
C ALA A 249 -14.45 -1.83 2.58
N VAL A 250 -14.27 -0.51 2.73
CA VAL A 250 -15.25 0.45 2.24
C VAL A 250 -15.29 0.32 0.72
N VAL A 251 -16.42 -0.10 0.20
CA VAL A 251 -16.71 0.08 -1.22
C VAL A 251 -17.09 1.55 -1.40
N PRO A 252 -16.31 2.38 -2.09
CA PRO A 252 -16.73 3.73 -2.38
C PRO A 252 -18.10 3.67 -3.05
N GLN A 253 -19.13 4.20 -2.40
CA GLN A 253 -20.43 4.38 -3.05
C GLN A 253 -20.23 5.49 -4.08
N ASN A 254 -19.81 5.11 -5.27
CA ASN A 254 -19.86 5.98 -6.44
C ASN A 254 -21.34 6.18 -6.81
N ASN A 255 -22.04 7.00 -6.02
CA ASN A 255 -23.37 7.53 -6.34
C ASN A 255 -23.34 8.52 -7.53
N VAL A 256 -22.24 8.59 -8.24
CA VAL A 256 -22.23 9.21 -9.56
C VAL A 256 -22.87 8.21 -10.50
N ARG A 257 -24.14 8.46 -10.86
CA ARG A 257 -24.76 7.83 -12.02
C ARG A 257 -23.77 7.97 -13.17
N SER A 258 -23.01 6.91 -13.41
CA SER A 258 -22.08 6.89 -14.53
C SER A 258 -22.88 7.11 -15.78
N SER A 259 -22.65 8.23 -16.47
CA SER A 259 -23.27 8.46 -17.77
C SER A 259 -22.95 7.27 -18.66
N VAL A 260 -23.84 6.92 -19.60
CA VAL A 260 -23.61 5.84 -20.55
C VAL A 260 -22.24 5.99 -21.23
N PHE A 261 -21.79 7.21 -21.46
CA PHE A 261 -20.47 7.55 -22.01
C PHE A 261 -19.28 7.22 -21.07
N SER A 262 -19.43 7.24 -19.75
CA SER A 262 -18.34 6.87 -18.85
C SER A 262 -18.04 5.36 -18.88
N ARG A 263 -19.02 4.54 -19.28
CA ARG A 263 -18.85 3.08 -19.46
C ARG A 263 -17.91 2.72 -20.62
N PHE A 264 -17.68 3.65 -21.55
CA PHE A 264 -16.79 3.46 -22.71
C PHE A 264 -15.37 3.97 -22.46
N LYS A 265 -15.10 4.66 -21.35
CA LYS A 265 -13.73 5.02 -21.00
C LYS A 265 -12.95 3.78 -20.58
N ALA A 266 -11.74 3.66 -21.11
CA ALA A 266 -10.82 2.67 -20.65
C ALA A 266 -10.32 3.08 -19.24
N ASP A 267 -10.44 2.16 -18.29
CA ASP A 267 -9.96 2.40 -16.93
C ASP A 267 -8.52 1.91 -16.78
N PHE A 268 -7.75 2.58 -15.95
CA PHE A 268 -6.42 2.13 -15.53
C PHE A 268 -6.52 1.31 -14.24
N TYR A 269 -5.73 0.25 -14.17
CA TYR A 269 -5.62 -0.65 -13.03
C TYR A 269 -4.16 -0.78 -12.65
N MET A 270 -3.84 -0.77 -11.36
CA MET A 270 -2.51 -1.08 -10.88
C MET A 270 -2.11 -2.51 -11.28
N TYR A 271 -0.83 -2.74 -11.43
CA TYR A 271 -0.30 -4.10 -11.41
C TYR A 271 -0.40 -4.58 -9.97
N SER A 272 -1.45 -5.34 -9.69
CA SER A 272 -1.78 -5.86 -8.38
C SER A 272 -1.96 -7.36 -8.44
N LEU A 273 -1.61 -8.05 -7.36
CA LEU A 273 -1.77 -9.49 -7.20
C LEU A 273 -3.01 -9.83 -6.37
N ASP A 274 -3.74 -8.83 -5.91
CA ASP A 274 -4.99 -8.97 -5.17
C ASP A 274 -6.23 -8.80 -6.07
N GLY A 275 -7.34 -9.39 -5.67
CA GLY A 275 -8.65 -9.15 -6.26
C GLY A 275 -8.92 -9.73 -7.65
N ASP A 276 -9.78 -9.04 -8.38
CA ASP A 276 -10.33 -9.46 -9.69
C ASP A 276 -9.37 -9.14 -10.85
N TYR A 277 -8.19 -9.72 -10.88
CA TYR A 277 -7.32 -9.54 -12.03
C TYR A 277 -7.39 -10.73 -13.01
N ASP A 278 -7.20 -10.41 -14.29
CA ASP A 278 -7.00 -11.41 -15.34
C ASP A 278 -5.50 -11.70 -15.41
N GLU A 279 -5.10 -12.83 -14.83
CA GLU A 279 -3.69 -13.27 -14.76
C GLU A 279 -3.03 -13.28 -16.15
N GLY A 280 -3.71 -13.80 -17.15
CA GLY A 280 -3.19 -13.84 -18.51
C GLY A 280 -3.01 -12.45 -19.12
N LEU A 281 -3.92 -11.52 -18.82
CA LEU A 281 -3.79 -10.12 -19.23
C LEU A 281 -2.65 -9.43 -18.50
N LEU A 282 -2.54 -9.62 -17.18
CA LEU A 282 -1.48 -9.06 -16.36
C LEU A 282 -0.11 -9.49 -16.87
N LEU A 283 0.13 -10.80 -17.01
CA LEU A 283 1.39 -11.34 -17.52
C LEU A 283 1.72 -10.85 -18.93
N ARG A 284 0.75 -10.74 -19.82
CA ARG A 284 0.94 -10.18 -21.15
C ARG A 284 1.32 -8.71 -21.10
N LYS A 285 0.69 -7.92 -20.24
CA LYS A 285 1.01 -6.50 -20.04
C LYS A 285 2.41 -6.33 -19.50
N MET A 286 2.80 -7.10 -18.49
CA MET A 286 4.14 -7.10 -17.93
C MET A 286 5.21 -7.47 -18.96
N LYS A 287 4.97 -8.50 -19.78
CA LYS A 287 5.89 -8.88 -20.88
C LYS A 287 6.11 -7.75 -21.89
N ASN A 288 5.06 -6.99 -22.18
CA ASN A 288 5.08 -5.89 -23.15
C ASN A 288 5.48 -4.54 -22.56
N GLU A 289 5.69 -4.45 -21.24
CA GLU A 289 6.17 -3.24 -20.59
C GLU A 289 7.57 -2.87 -21.14
N LYS A 290 7.81 -1.57 -21.38
CA LYS A 290 9.10 -1.10 -21.90
C LYS A 290 10.19 -1.04 -20.85
N ASN A 291 9.80 -0.82 -19.59
CA ASN A 291 10.74 -0.76 -18.49
C ASN A 291 11.30 -2.15 -18.14
N ASP A 292 12.56 -2.21 -17.78
CA ASP A 292 13.23 -3.45 -17.34
C ASP A 292 12.89 -3.81 -15.88
N ILE A 293 12.39 -2.84 -15.10
CA ILE A 293 11.93 -3.03 -13.73
C ILE A 293 10.43 -2.71 -13.69
N ILE A 294 9.65 -3.56 -13.05
CA ILE A 294 8.20 -3.41 -12.88
C ILE A 294 7.86 -3.56 -11.41
N THR A 295 7.24 -2.54 -10.82
CA THR A 295 6.75 -2.59 -9.45
C THR A 295 5.30 -3.04 -9.44
N ILE A 296 5.00 -4.02 -8.59
CA ILE A 296 3.68 -4.63 -8.39
C ILE A 296 3.30 -4.47 -6.91
N ILE A 297 2.02 -4.20 -6.64
CA ILE A 297 1.45 -4.14 -5.30
C ILE A 297 0.59 -5.37 -5.03
#